data_8a8a87dde283657c611042a2a30c51e0
#
_entry.id   8a8a87dde283657c611042a2a30c51e0
#
_cell.length_a   1.000
_cell.length_b   1.000
_cell.length_c   1.000
_cell.angle_alpha   90.00
_cell.angle_beta   90.00
_cell.angle_gamma   90.00
#
_symmetry.space_group_name_H-M   'P 1'
#
loop_
_entity.id
_entity.type
_entity.pdbx_description
1 polymer ?
#
loop_
_entity_poly.entity_id
_entity_poly.type
_entity_poly.pdbx_seq_one_letter_code
_entity_poly.pdbx_strand_id
1 'polypeptide(L)'
;MRDLKIKFTIVKNVLFIFVIVFFVGCFTPERKCSDFKTGQFHFETEINGKIEETFFVRKDSIEIDFYKGKADTATIRWVNDCEYILTKLNPKNNQEKKPIHIKILTTDANGYTFEFSVLGNAKQKQRGYAKVIATPPTDYK
;
A
#
# COMPACT_ATOMS: atom_id res chain seq x y z
N MET A 1 24.96 -4.33 56.33
CA MET A 1 23.90 -5.24 55.86
C MET A 1 22.68 -4.54 55.22
N ARG A 2 22.23 -3.37 55.66
CA ARG A 2 21.14 -2.64 55.08
C ARG A 2 21.39 -2.16 53.63
N ASP A 3 22.56 -1.63 53.36
CA ASP A 3 22.93 -1.09 52.05
C ASP A 3 23.00 -2.16 50.96
N LEU A 4 23.38 -3.36 51.30
CA LEU A 4 23.44 -4.48 50.34
C LEU A 4 22.04 -4.93 49.92
N LYS A 5 21.09 -4.94 50.84
CA LYS A 5 19.67 -5.28 50.56
C LYS A 5 18.99 -4.22 49.66
N ILE A 6 19.29 -2.94 49.92
CA ILE A 6 18.75 -1.82 49.10
C ILE A 6 19.28 -1.90 47.68
N LYS A 7 20.57 -2.12 47.48
CA LYS A 7 21.19 -2.28 46.15
C LYS A 7 20.59 -3.47 45.40
N PHE A 8 20.41 -4.59 46.09
CA PHE A 8 19.83 -5.78 45.47
C PHE A 8 18.37 -5.57 45.04
N THR A 9 17.57 -4.84 45.85
CA THR A 9 16.17 -4.51 45.52
C THR A 9 16.10 -3.56 44.34
N ILE A 10 16.97 -2.57 44.24
CA ILE A 10 17.01 -1.61 43.12
C ILE A 10 17.40 -2.35 41.82
N VAL A 11 18.42 -3.19 41.85
CA VAL A 11 18.82 -3.97 40.65
C VAL A 11 17.72 -4.90 40.18
N LYS A 12 17.02 -5.56 41.10
CA LYS A 12 15.88 -6.42 40.76
C LYS A 12 14.73 -5.64 40.10
N ASN A 13 14.39 -4.45 40.61
CA ASN A 13 13.35 -3.61 40.06
C ASN A 13 13.74 -3.02 38.71
N VAL A 14 14.98 -2.58 38.54
CA VAL A 14 15.52 -2.09 37.26
C VAL A 14 15.53 -3.21 36.21
N LEU A 15 15.93 -4.42 36.58
CA LEU A 15 15.91 -5.58 35.71
C LEU A 15 14.48 -5.94 35.28
N PHE A 16 13.53 -5.83 36.19
CA PHE A 16 12.11 -6.11 35.91
C PHE A 16 11.50 -5.08 34.95
N ILE A 17 11.83 -3.78 35.11
CA ILE A 17 11.41 -2.72 34.20
C ILE A 17 12.03 -2.92 32.81
N PHE A 18 13.30 -3.33 32.74
CA PHE A 18 13.99 -3.60 31.48
C PHE A 18 13.36 -4.76 30.70
N VAL A 19 12.92 -5.80 31.39
CA VAL A 19 12.23 -6.94 30.75
C VAL A 19 10.85 -6.53 30.19
N ILE A 20 10.10 -5.64 30.85
CA ILE A 20 8.79 -5.19 30.38
C ILE A 20 8.91 -4.38 29.08
N VAL A 21 9.98 -3.60 28.90
CA VAL A 21 10.19 -2.78 27.68
C VAL A 21 10.41 -3.65 26.43
N PHE A 22 10.91 -4.88 26.58
CA PHE A 22 11.11 -5.80 25.45
C PHE A 22 9.81 -6.44 24.93
N PHE A 23 8.70 -6.37 25.66
CA PHE A 23 7.41 -6.91 25.23
C PHE A 23 6.53 -5.93 24.47
N VAL A 24 7.00 -4.73 24.14
CA VAL A 24 6.33 -3.84 23.19
C VAL A 24 6.56 -4.42 21.79
N GLY A 25 5.87 -5.52 21.50
CA GLY A 25 5.87 -6.13 20.18
C GLY A 25 5.37 -5.12 19.15
N CYS A 26 6.05 -5.00 18.02
CA CYS A 26 5.51 -4.30 16.86
C CYS A 26 4.16 -4.89 16.48
N PHE A 27 3.08 -4.21 16.87
CA PHE A 27 1.75 -4.53 16.36
C PHE A 27 1.71 -4.10 14.89
N THR A 28 1.86 -5.05 13.99
CA THR A 28 1.57 -4.83 12.57
C THR A 28 0.06 -4.96 12.41
N PRO A 29 -0.66 -3.90 12.02
CA PRO A 29 -2.10 -4.00 11.81
C PRO A 29 -2.39 -5.06 10.75
N GLU A 30 -3.41 -5.88 11.00
CA GLU A 30 -3.86 -6.89 10.06
C GLU A 30 -4.32 -6.22 8.76
N ARG A 31 -3.78 -6.67 7.63
CA ARG A 31 -4.14 -6.16 6.31
C ARG A 31 -5.12 -7.10 5.63
N LYS A 32 -6.30 -6.62 5.31
CA LYS A 32 -7.34 -7.38 4.59
C LYS A 32 -7.23 -7.12 3.08
N CYS A 33 -6.10 -7.43 2.50
CA CYS A 33 -5.81 -7.12 1.10
C CYS A 33 -6.70 -7.89 0.11
N SER A 34 -7.21 -9.06 0.49
CA SER A 34 -8.16 -9.84 -0.31
C SER A 34 -9.41 -9.08 -0.68
N ASP A 35 -9.87 -8.18 0.19
CA ASP A 35 -11.10 -7.40 0.00
C ASP A 35 -10.97 -6.38 -1.15
N PHE A 36 -9.73 -6.09 -1.57
CA PHE A 36 -9.40 -5.10 -2.60
C PHE A 36 -8.89 -5.74 -3.91
N LYS A 37 -9.01 -7.06 -4.07
CA LYS A 37 -8.63 -7.74 -5.32
C LYS A 37 -9.55 -7.41 -6.48
N THR A 38 -10.79 -7.04 -6.19
CA THR A 38 -11.78 -6.56 -7.15
C THR A 38 -12.43 -5.30 -6.62
N GLY A 39 -12.98 -4.45 -7.49
CA GLY A 39 -13.69 -3.24 -7.08
C GLY A 39 -13.41 -2.05 -7.97
N GLN A 40 -13.95 -0.93 -7.54
CA GLN A 40 -13.77 0.37 -8.18
C GLN A 40 -13.11 1.31 -7.19
N PHE A 41 -12.10 2.03 -7.66
CA PHE A 41 -11.23 2.82 -6.81
C PHE A 41 -10.97 4.19 -7.40
N HIS A 42 -10.76 5.14 -6.51
CA HIS A 42 -10.30 6.49 -6.82
C HIS A 42 -8.95 6.72 -6.15
N PHE A 43 -8.01 7.25 -6.91
CA PHE A 43 -6.67 7.60 -6.45
C PHE A 43 -6.34 9.03 -6.85
N GLU A 44 -5.85 9.81 -5.90
CA GLU A 44 -5.37 11.16 -6.12
C GLU A 44 -3.86 11.22 -5.86
N THR A 45 -3.16 11.96 -6.68
CA THR A 45 -1.74 12.26 -6.50
C THR A 45 -1.45 13.71 -6.86
N GLU A 46 -0.46 14.31 -6.20
CA GLU A 46 0.01 15.64 -6.54
C GLU A 46 1.20 15.54 -7.49
N ILE A 47 1.06 16.12 -8.68
CA ILE A 47 2.12 16.22 -9.69
C ILE A 47 2.35 17.69 -10.02
N ASN A 48 3.55 18.19 -9.70
CA ASN A 48 3.94 19.60 -9.97
C ASN A 48 2.96 20.63 -9.37
N GLY A 49 2.47 20.39 -8.15
CA GLY A 49 1.52 21.28 -7.46
C GLY A 49 0.08 21.20 -7.95
N LYS A 50 -0.25 20.22 -8.79
CA LYS A 50 -1.60 19.96 -9.28
C LYS A 50 -2.06 18.60 -8.81
N ILE A 51 -3.30 18.53 -8.33
CA ILE A 51 -3.95 17.25 -8.01
C ILE A 51 -4.38 16.61 -9.32
N GLU A 52 -3.86 15.40 -9.55
CA GLU A 52 -4.23 14.54 -10.67
C GLU A 52 -5.03 13.35 -10.11
N GLU A 53 -6.17 13.09 -10.74
CA GLU A 53 -7.09 12.03 -10.31
C GLU A 53 -7.05 10.87 -11.30
N THR A 54 -7.08 9.67 -10.77
CA THR A 54 -7.21 8.43 -11.54
C THR A 54 -8.32 7.59 -10.93
N PHE A 55 -9.20 7.08 -11.77
CA PHE A 55 -10.18 6.08 -11.41
C PHE A 55 -9.75 4.76 -12.02
N PHE A 56 -9.90 3.68 -11.28
CA PHE A 56 -9.62 2.38 -11.84
C PHE A 56 -10.63 1.32 -11.39
N VAL A 57 -10.87 0.38 -12.29
CA VAL A 57 -11.75 -0.76 -12.06
C VAL A 57 -10.92 -2.02 -12.14
N ARG A 58 -10.98 -2.80 -11.09
CA ARG A 58 -10.25 -4.08 -11.01
C ARG A 58 -11.22 -5.24 -11.05
N LYS A 59 -10.98 -6.16 -11.98
CA LYS A 59 -11.75 -7.40 -12.13
C LYS A 59 -10.77 -8.54 -12.37
N ASP A 60 -10.79 -9.56 -11.50
CA ASP A 60 -9.94 -10.74 -11.61
C ASP A 60 -8.45 -10.41 -11.83
N SER A 61 -7.98 -10.58 -13.05
CA SER A 61 -6.60 -10.36 -13.47
C SER A 61 -6.40 -9.14 -14.37
N ILE A 62 -7.39 -8.24 -14.42
CA ILE A 62 -7.36 -7.03 -15.26
C ILE A 62 -7.69 -5.79 -14.43
N GLU A 63 -6.95 -4.72 -14.68
CA GLU A 63 -7.23 -3.37 -14.18
C GLU A 63 -7.41 -2.43 -15.37
N ILE A 64 -8.44 -1.61 -15.32
CA ILE A 64 -8.71 -0.58 -16.31
C ILE A 64 -8.59 0.76 -15.59
N ASP A 65 -7.61 1.55 -15.99
CA ASP A 65 -7.32 2.88 -15.46
C ASP A 65 -7.96 3.94 -16.35
N PHE A 66 -8.63 4.89 -15.73
CA PHE A 66 -9.22 6.06 -16.39
C PHE A 66 -8.49 7.31 -15.93
N TYR A 67 -7.76 7.92 -16.85
CA TYR A 67 -6.99 9.13 -16.60
C TYR A 67 -7.13 10.12 -17.74
N LYS A 68 -7.53 11.35 -17.44
CA LYS A 68 -7.73 12.44 -18.43
C LYS A 68 -8.55 12.03 -19.66
N GLY A 69 -9.67 11.35 -19.43
CA GLY A 69 -10.59 10.90 -20.49
C GLY A 69 -10.06 9.76 -21.37
N LYS A 70 -9.00 9.08 -20.93
CA LYS A 70 -8.46 7.90 -21.62
C LYS A 70 -8.54 6.68 -20.72
N ALA A 71 -8.89 5.55 -21.33
CA ALA A 71 -8.87 4.26 -20.67
C ALA A 71 -7.62 3.48 -21.08
N ASP A 72 -6.87 3.00 -20.11
CA ASP A 72 -5.73 2.11 -20.31
C ASP A 72 -5.99 0.80 -19.57
N THR A 73 -5.66 -0.33 -20.19
CA THR A 73 -5.87 -1.66 -19.60
C THR A 73 -4.54 -2.31 -19.29
N ALA A 74 -4.45 -2.88 -18.09
CA ALA A 74 -3.30 -3.64 -17.63
C ALA A 74 -3.72 -5.03 -17.15
N THR A 75 -2.83 -5.99 -17.28
CA THR A 75 -2.95 -7.28 -16.60
C THR A 75 -2.41 -7.19 -15.19
N ILE A 76 -3.04 -7.92 -14.27
CA ILE A 76 -2.61 -8.07 -12.88
C ILE A 76 -2.05 -9.47 -12.68
N ARG A 77 -0.86 -9.53 -12.09
CA ARG A 77 -0.30 -10.78 -11.57
C ARG A 77 -0.05 -10.62 -10.07
N TRP A 78 -0.86 -11.29 -9.26
CA TRP A 78 -0.69 -11.31 -7.81
C TRP A 78 0.55 -12.11 -7.43
N VAL A 79 1.44 -11.51 -6.65
CA VAL A 79 2.62 -12.15 -6.05
C VAL A 79 2.24 -12.82 -4.73
N ASN A 80 1.42 -12.12 -3.96
CA ASN A 80 0.75 -12.59 -2.74
C ASN A 80 -0.53 -11.75 -2.54
N ASP A 81 -1.23 -11.94 -1.41
CA ASP A 81 -2.50 -11.23 -1.18
C ASP A 81 -2.38 -9.71 -1.16
N CYS A 82 -1.22 -9.17 -0.81
CA CYS A 82 -0.97 -7.73 -0.67
C CYS A 82 0.00 -7.15 -1.70
N GLU A 83 0.49 -7.95 -2.65
CA GLU A 83 1.46 -7.50 -3.64
C GLU A 83 1.09 -8.00 -5.03
N TYR A 84 1.15 -7.13 -6.02
CA TYR A 84 0.86 -7.48 -7.40
C TYR A 84 1.68 -6.66 -8.40
N ILE A 85 1.74 -7.15 -9.61
CA ILE A 85 2.43 -6.54 -10.74
C ILE A 85 1.41 -6.20 -11.80
N LEU A 86 1.41 -4.93 -12.21
CA LEU A 86 0.64 -4.42 -13.35
C LEU A 86 1.53 -4.42 -14.59
N THR A 87 0.99 -4.93 -15.68
CA THR A 87 1.63 -4.85 -17.00
C THR A 87 0.64 -4.30 -18.01
N LYS A 88 0.92 -3.12 -18.57
CA LYS A 88 0.08 -2.46 -19.55
C LYS A 88 -0.08 -3.32 -20.82
N LEU A 89 -1.30 -3.51 -21.30
CA LEU A 89 -1.57 -4.35 -22.48
C LEU A 89 -1.13 -3.67 -23.79
N ASN A 90 -1.33 -2.37 -23.91
CA ASN A 90 -1.04 -1.60 -25.13
C ASN A 90 -0.07 -0.44 -24.82
N PRO A 91 1.20 -0.74 -24.48
CA PRO A 91 2.18 0.30 -24.18
C PRO A 91 2.56 1.08 -25.44
N LYS A 92 2.56 2.42 -25.36
CA LYS A 92 2.86 3.33 -26.47
C LYS A 92 4.34 3.66 -26.59
N ASN A 93 5.13 3.42 -25.52
CA ASN A 93 6.55 3.73 -25.45
C ASN A 93 7.29 2.75 -24.54
N ASN A 94 8.61 2.84 -24.48
CA ASN A 94 9.44 1.94 -23.69
C ASN A 94 9.29 2.13 -22.17
N GLN A 95 8.83 3.28 -21.70
CA GLN A 95 8.56 3.48 -20.27
C GLN A 95 7.29 2.74 -19.86
N GLU A 96 6.25 2.79 -20.68
CA GLU A 96 4.99 2.12 -20.44
C GLU A 96 5.09 0.58 -20.54
N LYS A 97 6.12 0.05 -21.21
CA LYS A 97 6.40 -1.40 -21.25
C LYS A 97 6.92 -1.94 -19.94
N LYS A 98 7.41 -1.06 -19.04
CA LYS A 98 7.97 -1.50 -17.76
C LYS A 98 6.84 -1.85 -16.81
N PRO A 99 6.80 -3.06 -16.25
CA PRO A 99 5.79 -3.44 -15.27
C PRO A 99 5.91 -2.57 -14.01
N ILE A 100 4.78 -2.34 -13.36
CA ILE A 100 4.70 -1.63 -12.09
C ILE A 100 4.46 -2.64 -10.96
N HIS A 101 5.31 -2.62 -9.96
CA HIS A 101 5.12 -3.37 -8.72
C HIS A 101 4.32 -2.52 -7.74
N ILE A 102 3.26 -3.09 -7.21
CA ILE A 102 2.39 -2.45 -6.22
C ILE A 102 2.34 -3.31 -4.96
N LYS A 103 2.45 -2.65 -3.82
CA LYS A 103 2.39 -3.25 -2.49
C LYS A 103 1.38 -2.50 -1.63
N ILE A 104 0.34 -3.20 -1.17
CA ILE A 104 -0.62 -2.68 -0.19
C ILE A 104 0.06 -2.66 1.17
N LEU A 105 0.14 -1.48 1.79
CA LEU A 105 0.81 -1.25 3.07
C LEU A 105 -0.15 -1.37 4.25
N THR A 106 -1.32 -0.75 4.13
CA THR A 106 -2.39 -0.77 5.15
C THR A 106 -3.74 -0.83 4.47
N THR A 107 -4.74 -1.34 5.17
CA THR A 107 -6.13 -1.37 4.72
C THR A 107 -7.03 -0.80 5.80
N ASP A 108 -8.13 -0.14 5.40
CA ASP A 108 -9.21 0.31 6.27
C ASP A 108 -10.58 0.05 5.62
N ALA A 109 -11.66 0.52 6.23
CA ALA A 109 -13.01 0.29 5.71
C ALA A 109 -13.29 1.01 4.39
N ASN A 110 -12.53 2.04 4.04
CA ASN A 110 -12.79 2.91 2.89
C ASN A 110 -11.79 2.68 1.74
N GLY A 111 -10.69 1.94 1.98
CA GLY A 111 -9.66 1.74 0.97
C GLY A 111 -8.36 1.20 1.50
N TYR A 112 -7.28 1.51 0.80
CA TYR A 112 -5.95 1.04 1.18
C TYR A 112 -4.85 2.02 0.81
N THR A 113 -3.82 2.09 1.64
CA THR A 113 -2.56 2.78 1.29
C THR A 113 -1.66 1.80 0.56
N PHE A 114 -1.06 2.25 -0.52
CA PHE A 114 -0.14 1.43 -1.31
C PHE A 114 1.15 2.16 -1.65
N GLU A 115 2.16 1.39 -1.96
CA GLU A 115 3.44 1.83 -2.50
C GLU A 115 3.59 1.23 -3.90
N PHE A 116 4.09 2.02 -4.84
CA PHE A 116 4.33 1.56 -6.20
C PHE A 116 5.67 2.05 -6.75
N SER A 117 6.22 1.25 -7.63
CA SER A 117 7.47 1.57 -8.36
C SER A 117 7.55 0.75 -9.64
N VAL A 118 8.39 1.19 -10.57
CA VAL A 118 8.77 0.34 -11.70
C VAL A 118 9.45 -0.93 -11.16
N LEU A 119 9.04 -2.09 -11.66
CA LEU A 119 9.60 -3.37 -11.26
C LEU A 119 11.13 -3.37 -11.45
N GLY A 120 11.86 -3.75 -10.40
CA GLY A 120 13.32 -3.70 -10.38
C GLY A 120 13.93 -2.35 -9.99
N ASN A 121 13.14 -1.28 -9.84
CA ASN A 121 13.62 0.03 -9.39
C ASN A 121 13.09 0.39 -7.98
N ALA A 122 13.66 -0.25 -6.96
CA ALA A 122 13.26 -0.01 -5.58
C ALA A 122 13.63 1.38 -5.02
N LYS A 123 14.44 2.17 -5.74
CA LYS A 123 14.90 3.49 -5.27
C LYS A 123 13.87 4.60 -5.51
N GLN A 124 12.95 4.42 -6.43
CA GLN A 124 11.93 5.42 -6.80
C GLN A 124 10.53 4.90 -6.45
N LYS A 125 10.29 4.73 -5.17
CA LYS A 125 8.98 4.34 -4.66
C LYS A 125 8.12 5.55 -4.40
N GLN A 126 6.87 5.45 -4.81
CA GLN A 126 5.82 6.43 -4.54
C GLN A 126 4.73 5.78 -3.71
N ARG A 127 3.96 6.58 -2.98
CA ARG A 127 2.84 6.11 -2.15
C ARG A 127 1.58 6.86 -2.50
N GLY A 128 0.48 6.17 -2.31
CA GLY A 128 -0.84 6.75 -2.47
C GLY A 128 -1.89 6.02 -1.65
N TYR A 129 -3.09 6.57 -1.66
CA TYR A 129 -4.27 5.97 -1.05
C TYR A 129 -5.33 5.75 -2.12
N ALA A 130 -5.78 4.50 -2.28
CA ALA A 130 -6.87 4.14 -3.16
C ALA A 130 -8.16 4.01 -2.35
N LYS A 131 -9.11 4.90 -2.62
CA LYS A 131 -10.43 4.93 -1.97
C LYS A 131 -11.40 4.06 -2.76
N VAL A 132 -12.15 3.20 -2.09
CA VAL A 132 -13.25 2.46 -2.70
C VAL A 132 -14.38 3.42 -3.09
N ILE A 133 -14.92 3.28 -4.29
CA ILE A 133 -16.06 4.05 -4.77
C ILE A 133 -17.15 3.10 -5.27
N ALA A 134 -18.42 3.51 -5.10
CA ALA A 134 -19.57 2.70 -5.53
C ALA A 134 -19.82 2.78 -7.04
N THR A 135 -19.51 3.93 -7.65
CA THR A 135 -19.77 4.20 -9.07
C THR A 135 -18.66 5.08 -9.63
N PRO A 136 -18.05 4.73 -10.78
CA PRO A 136 -17.12 5.63 -11.44
C PRO A 136 -17.85 6.89 -11.90
N PRO A 137 -17.14 8.03 -12.00
CA PRO A 137 -17.71 9.24 -12.57
C PRO A 137 -18.24 9.00 -13.99
N THR A 138 -19.35 9.66 -14.32
CA THR A 138 -20.04 9.52 -15.62
C THR A 138 -19.21 9.96 -16.83
N ASP A 139 -18.20 10.77 -16.60
CA ASP A 139 -17.34 11.38 -17.62
C ASP A 139 -16.29 10.39 -18.21
N TYR A 140 -16.25 9.17 -17.70
CA TYR A 140 -15.32 8.11 -18.12
C TYR A 140 -16.03 6.94 -18.85
N LYS A 141 -17.21 7.22 -19.41
CA LYS A 141 -17.91 6.25 -20.28
C LYS A 141 -17.52 6.39 -21.74
#